data_571f6a388e774e01690d0b809dc7e85a
#
_entry.id   571f6a388e774e01690d0b809dc7e85a
#
_cell.length_a   1.000
_cell.length_b   1.000
_cell.length_c   1.000
_cell.angle_alpha   90.00
_cell.angle_beta   90.00
_cell.angle_gamma   90.00
#
_symmetry.space_group_name_H-M   'P 1'
#
loop_
_entity.id
_entity.type
_entity.pdbx_description
1 polymer ?
#
loop_
_entity_poly.entity_id
_entity_poly.type
_entity_poly.pdbx_seq_one_letter_code
_entity_poly.pdbx_strand_id
1 'polypeptide(L)'
;MVETHTRILGIAPYDGMRTAMEQAAQAYPNVELEVYTGDLEEGQAIVQRMAPNSYDCIISRGGTATLIRQVTDLPVVDIHISVYDVLRTMKLAENYTSLYAIVGFPSITEPAHTLCSLLNFDLDILTVRSAEEVRHTLERLKQGGYRMVVCDMVTHTIAREMGFDAFLITSGIESLHSAIDQAVNISTWFGQLRQENLFLRSITQEQGGRVVVMEPDGSLFYNNMKDISPDLHRCLQTHLREIPTTGSLKFYYTERSQLYSITAQVLLMNNVQRYLFYCVPSRIPLHSSRPGLRSLNQGECEYLFSNSFYSLSGAMGTQDAEINALAAVRQP
;
A
#
# COMPACT_ATOMS: atom_id res chain seq x y z
N MET A 1 9.41 1.59 -27.51
CA MET A 1 9.08 1.15 -26.16
C MET A 1 10.37 1.26 -25.37
N VAL A 2 10.39 2.03 -24.30
CA VAL A 2 11.54 2.09 -23.39
C VAL A 2 11.61 0.73 -22.72
N GLU A 3 12.67 -0.02 -22.93
CA GLU A 3 12.93 -1.25 -22.16
C GLU A 3 13.10 -0.84 -20.70
N THR A 4 12.07 -1.04 -19.92
CA THR A 4 12.10 -0.78 -18.48
C THR A 4 12.87 -1.90 -17.82
N HIS A 5 14.11 -1.64 -17.42
CA HIS A 5 14.86 -2.54 -16.55
C HIS A 5 14.15 -2.61 -15.19
N THR A 6 13.77 -3.81 -14.80
CA THR A 6 13.16 -4.06 -13.48
C THR A 6 14.25 -4.45 -12.48
N ARG A 7 14.39 -3.69 -11.40
CA ARG A 7 15.37 -3.95 -10.33
C ARG A 7 14.70 -4.71 -9.20
N ILE A 8 15.10 -5.94 -8.99
CA ILE A 8 14.51 -6.84 -8.01
C ILE A 8 15.52 -7.14 -6.90
N LEU A 9 15.07 -7.04 -5.66
CA LEU A 9 15.82 -7.50 -4.50
C LEU A 9 15.39 -8.91 -4.13
N GLY A 10 16.31 -9.86 -4.19
CA GLY A 10 16.10 -11.22 -3.73
C GLY A 10 16.59 -11.40 -2.28
N ILE A 11 15.74 -11.92 -1.40
CA ILE A 11 16.12 -12.34 -0.06
C ILE A 11 15.95 -13.85 0.03
N ALA A 12 17.06 -14.54 0.00
CA ALA A 12 17.11 -16.01 0.06
C ALA A 12 17.31 -16.49 1.49
N PRO A 13 16.44 -17.35 2.03
CA PRO A 13 16.62 -17.90 3.39
C PRO A 13 17.90 -18.72 3.59
N TYR A 14 18.49 -19.22 2.52
CA TYR A 14 19.72 -20.03 2.53
C TYR A 14 20.49 -19.95 1.21
N ASP A 15 21.79 -20.23 1.24
CA ASP A 15 22.72 -20.04 0.10
C ASP A 15 22.35 -20.85 -1.16
N GLY A 16 21.81 -22.07 -1.00
CA GLY A 16 21.35 -22.88 -2.12
C GLY A 16 20.22 -22.20 -2.91
N MET A 17 19.32 -21.48 -2.21
CA MET A 17 18.26 -20.71 -2.85
C MET A 17 18.80 -19.44 -3.50
N ARG A 18 19.76 -18.76 -2.89
CA ARG A 18 20.48 -17.63 -3.50
C ARG A 18 21.03 -18.02 -4.88
N THR A 19 21.82 -19.09 -4.92
CA THR A 19 22.40 -19.57 -6.18
C THR A 19 21.34 -19.92 -7.22
N ALA A 20 20.24 -20.56 -6.80
CA ALA A 20 19.13 -20.87 -7.69
C ALA A 20 18.41 -19.63 -8.24
N MET A 21 18.22 -18.60 -7.40
CA MET A 21 17.61 -17.31 -7.81
C MET A 21 18.52 -16.59 -8.82
N GLU A 22 19.84 -16.51 -8.54
CA GLU A 22 20.82 -15.91 -9.44
C GLU A 22 20.86 -16.65 -10.79
N GLN A 23 20.76 -17.97 -10.79
CA GLN A 23 20.70 -18.78 -12.00
C GLN A 23 19.37 -18.56 -12.77
N ALA A 24 18.23 -18.51 -12.09
CA ALA A 24 16.95 -18.26 -12.72
C ALA A 24 16.90 -16.90 -13.41
N ALA A 25 17.50 -15.88 -12.82
CA ALA A 25 17.54 -14.52 -13.33
C ALA A 25 18.28 -14.40 -14.68
N GLN A 26 19.21 -15.31 -14.98
CA GLN A 26 19.95 -15.31 -16.27
C GLN A 26 19.04 -15.44 -17.50
N ALA A 27 17.84 -16.00 -17.34
CA ALA A 27 16.85 -16.10 -18.41
C ALA A 27 16.13 -14.77 -18.71
N TYR A 28 16.34 -13.73 -17.90
CA TYR A 28 15.61 -12.46 -17.95
C TYR A 28 16.56 -11.27 -18.22
N PRO A 29 16.83 -10.91 -19.49
CA PRO A 29 17.80 -9.87 -19.83
C PRO A 29 17.41 -8.47 -19.32
N ASN A 30 16.12 -8.23 -19.08
CA ASN A 30 15.59 -6.94 -18.63
C ASN A 30 15.36 -6.90 -17.11
N VAL A 31 15.87 -7.88 -16.36
CA VAL A 31 15.78 -7.95 -14.90
C VAL A 31 17.16 -7.85 -14.30
N GLU A 32 17.35 -6.91 -13.40
CA GLU A 32 18.51 -6.82 -12.53
C GLU A 32 18.11 -7.39 -11.16
N LEU A 33 18.55 -8.63 -10.88
CA LEU A 33 18.28 -9.30 -9.61
C LEU A 33 19.54 -9.28 -8.73
N GLU A 34 19.44 -8.62 -7.61
CA GLU A 34 20.48 -8.63 -6.56
C GLU A 34 19.99 -9.50 -5.40
N VAL A 35 20.77 -10.52 -5.02
CA VAL A 35 20.33 -11.51 -4.03
C VAL A 35 21.22 -11.49 -2.78
N TYR A 36 20.57 -11.40 -1.63
CA TYR A 36 21.20 -11.54 -0.31
C TYR A 36 20.68 -12.77 0.41
N THR A 37 21.55 -13.40 1.20
CA THR A 37 21.13 -14.49 2.08
C THR A 37 20.77 -13.94 3.45
N GLY A 38 19.61 -14.31 3.96
CA GLY A 38 19.13 -13.96 5.30
C GLY A 38 17.76 -14.57 5.55
N ASP A 39 17.64 -15.33 6.65
CA ASP A 39 16.38 -15.96 7.05
C ASP A 39 15.65 -15.10 8.09
N LEU A 40 14.32 -15.14 8.06
CA LEU A 40 13.41 -14.46 9.00
C LEU A 40 13.85 -13.01 9.33
N GLU A 41 14.21 -12.75 10.59
CA GLU A 41 14.61 -11.43 11.10
C GLU A 41 15.89 -10.88 10.42
N GLU A 42 16.79 -11.76 10.00
CA GLU A 42 17.99 -11.35 9.27
C GLU A 42 17.62 -10.81 7.89
N GLY A 43 16.73 -11.51 7.18
CA GLY A 43 16.17 -11.04 5.90
C GLY A 43 15.42 -9.72 6.04
N GLN A 44 14.64 -9.55 7.10
CA GLN A 44 13.96 -8.29 7.42
C GLN A 44 14.96 -7.14 7.66
N ALA A 45 16.04 -7.40 8.43
CA ALA A 45 17.06 -6.41 8.74
C ALA A 45 17.85 -5.97 7.50
N ILE A 46 18.06 -6.87 6.53
CA ILE A 46 18.68 -6.52 5.24
C ILE A 46 17.80 -5.48 4.52
N VAL A 47 16.50 -5.75 4.38
CA VAL A 47 15.57 -4.84 3.68
C VAL A 47 15.49 -3.47 4.35
N GLN A 48 15.47 -3.40 5.69
CA GLN A 48 15.45 -2.14 6.43
C GLN A 48 16.68 -1.25 6.21
N ARG A 49 17.82 -1.85 5.84
CA ARG A 49 19.07 -1.10 5.57
C ARG A 49 19.18 -0.63 4.13
N MET A 50 18.30 -1.09 3.23
CA MET A 50 18.35 -0.70 1.83
C MET A 50 17.89 0.74 1.64
N ALA A 51 18.52 1.41 0.67
CA ALA A 51 18.14 2.78 0.34
C ALA A 51 16.71 2.82 -0.25
N PRO A 52 15.88 3.81 0.13
CA PRO A 52 14.56 3.97 -0.45
C PRO A 52 14.62 4.06 -1.99
N ASN A 53 13.69 3.39 -2.66
CA ASN A 53 13.56 3.38 -4.12
C ASN A 53 14.75 2.76 -4.90
N SER A 54 15.58 1.93 -4.28
CA SER A 54 16.66 1.22 -4.97
C SER A 54 16.14 0.05 -5.81
N TYR A 55 14.98 -0.51 -5.46
CA TYR A 55 14.36 -1.65 -6.12
C TYR A 55 12.89 -1.37 -6.40
N ASP A 56 12.33 -2.09 -7.39
CA ASP A 56 10.93 -2.01 -7.78
C ASP A 56 10.06 -3.05 -7.07
N CYS A 57 10.67 -4.20 -6.70
CA CYS A 57 10.00 -5.32 -6.07
C CYS A 57 11.00 -6.14 -5.24
N ILE A 58 10.48 -6.90 -4.29
CA ILE A 58 11.26 -7.86 -3.50
C ILE A 58 10.74 -9.27 -3.79
N ILE A 59 11.64 -10.24 -3.94
CA ILE A 59 11.31 -11.67 -4.00
C ILE A 59 11.91 -12.35 -2.78
N SER A 60 11.09 -13.09 -2.04
CA SER A 60 11.53 -13.91 -0.91
C SER A 60 10.62 -15.13 -0.74
N ARG A 61 10.78 -15.90 0.31
CA ARG A 61 9.99 -17.11 0.54
C ARG A 61 9.43 -17.21 1.95
N GLY A 62 8.16 -17.66 2.04
CA GLY A 62 7.53 -18.12 3.27
C GLY A 62 7.54 -17.11 4.41
N GLY A 63 8.02 -17.53 5.59
CA GLY A 63 8.09 -16.68 6.78
C GLY A 63 8.91 -15.41 6.59
N THR A 64 10.03 -15.51 5.89
CA THR A 64 10.90 -14.36 5.57
C THR A 64 10.16 -13.34 4.72
N ALA A 65 9.43 -13.76 3.68
CA ALA A 65 8.59 -12.89 2.88
C ALA A 65 7.49 -12.20 3.71
N THR A 66 6.90 -12.93 4.66
CA THR A 66 5.87 -12.40 5.57
C THR A 66 6.41 -11.30 6.48
N LEU A 67 7.60 -11.49 7.05
CA LEU A 67 8.25 -10.47 7.89
C LEU A 67 8.69 -9.24 7.08
N ILE A 68 9.20 -9.45 5.88
CA ILE A 68 9.60 -8.35 4.98
C ILE A 68 8.41 -7.46 4.64
N ARG A 69 7.22 -8.01 4.38
CA ARG A 69 6.00 -7.21 4.11
C ARG A 69 5.61 -6.25 5.22
N GLN A 70 6.07 -6.47 6.45
CA GLN A 70 5.76 -5.60 7.59
C GLN A 70 6.65 -4.35 7.67
N VAL A 71 7.75 -4.31 6.92
CA VAL A 71 8.78 -3.26 7.04
C VAL A 71 9.06 -2.51 5.74
N THR A 72 8.33 -2.81 4.68
CA THR A 72 8.51 -2.16 3.38
C THR A 72 7.18 -1.90 2.69
N ASP A 73 7.11 -0.80 1.95
CA ASP A 73 5.99 -0.49 1.05
C ASP A 73 6.19 -1.06 -0.37
N LEU A 74 7.35 -1.68 -0.63
CA LEU A 74 7.59 -2.34 -1.93
C LEU A 74 6.74 -3.60 -2.06
N PRO A 75 6.29 -3.94 -3.27
CA PRO A 75 5.67 -5.23 -3.52
C PRO A 75 6.61 -6.37 -3.15
N VAL A 76 6.10 -7.36 -2.41
CA VAL A 76 6.87 -8.56 -2.01
C VAL A 76 6.22 -9.78 -2.62
N VAL A 77 6.92 -10.43 -3.53
CA VAL A 77 6.53 -11.69 -4.16
C VAL A 77 7.07 -12.86 -3.34
N ASP A 78 6.19 -13.78 -3.00
CA ASP A 78 6.52 -15.01 -2.30
C ASP A 78 6.78 -16.14 -3.31
N ILE A 79 7.89 -16.84 -3.18
CA ILE A 79 8.21 -18.00 -3.99
C ILE A 79 7.40 -19.19 -3.45
N HIS A 80 6.28 -19.46 -4.07
CA HIS A 80 5.42 -20.58 -3.68
C HIS A 80 6.03 -21.93 -4.05
N ILE A 81 5.72 -22.94 -3.25
CA ILE A 81 5.99 -24.34 -3.59
C ILE A 81 4.98 -24.78 -4.64
N SER A 82 5.50 -25.29 -5.74
CA SER A 82 4.67 -25.84 -6.81
C SER A 82 4.40 -27.34 -6.62
N VAL A 83 3.39 -27.84 -7.32
CA VAL A 83 3.13 -29.28 -7.39
C VAL A 83 4.34 -30.04 -7.94
N TYR A 84 5.13 -29.44 -8.83
CA TYR A 84 6.35 -30.03 -9.38
C TYR A 84 7.45 -30.18 -8.33
N ASP A 85 7.58 -29.22 -7.40
CA ASP A 85 8.54 -29.28 -6.32
C ASP A 85 8.24 -30.42 -5.35
N VAL A 86 6.97 -30.59 -5.03
CA VAL A 86 6.46 -31.72 -4.22
C VAL A 86 6.73 -33.03 -4.93
N LEU A 87 6.32 -33.16 -6.22
CA LEU A 87 6.51 -34.39 -7.00
C LEU A 87 7.99 -34.77 -7.10
N ARG A 88 8.87 -33.79 -7.36
CA ARG A 88 10.32 -34.04 -7.45
C ARG A 88 10.85 -34.61 -6.13
N THR A 89 10.46 -34.05 -5.00
CA THR A 89 10.92 -34.50 -3.69
C THR A 89 10.32 -35.85 -3.33
N MET A 90 9.03 -36.11 -3.66
CA MET A 90 8.42 -37.42 -3.48
C MET A 90 9.14 -38.50 -4.27
N LYS A 91 9.47 -38.23 -5.54
CA LYS A 91 10.23 -39.17 -6.38
C LYS A 91 11.64 -39.44 -5.84
N LEU A 92 12.29 -38.47 -5.20
CA LEU A 92 13.54 -38.71 -4.52
C LEU A 92 13.34 -39.58 -3.28
N ALA A 93 12.32 -39.33 -2.47
CA ALA A 93 12.03 -40.12 -1.26
C ALA A 93 11.68 -41.59 -1.59
N GLU A 94 10.91 -41.84 -2.67
CA GLU A 94 10.58 -43.19 -3.15
C GLU A 94 11.80 -44.06 -3.46
N ASN A 95 12.93 -43.46 -3.88
CA ASN A 95 14.16 -44.21 -4.14
C ASN A 95 14.81 -44.76 -2.88
N TYR A 96 14.46 -44.26 -1.68
CA TYR A 96 15.06 -44.69 -0.41
C TYR A 96 14.14 -45.58 0.40
N THR A 97 12.80 -45.28 0.38
CA THR A 97 11.81 -46.09 1.12
C THR A 97 10.42 -45.90 0.50
N SER A 98 9.60 -46.95 0.63
CA SER A 98 8.17 -46.87 0.29
C SER A 98 7.30 -46.32 1.45
N LEU A 99 7.86 -46.25 2.67
CA LEU A 99 7.15 -45.77 3.85
C LEU A 99 7.68 -44.43 4.30
N TYR A 100 7.05 -43.36 3.85
CA TYR A 100 7.30 -41.98 4.27
C TYR A 100 6.00 -41.22 4.36
N ALA A 101 6.00 -40.10 5.08
CA ALA A 101 4.87 -39.19 5.18
C ALA A 101 5.29 -37.79 4.73
N ILE A 102 4.31 -37.00 4.25
CA ILE A 102 4.51 -35.57 4.05
C ILE A 102 4.00 -34.83 5.28
N VAL A 103 4.88 -34.03 5.89
CA VAL A 103 4.55 -33.23 7.08
C VAL A 103 4.95 -31.79 6.83
N GLY A 104 4.02 -30.86 6.97
CA GLY A 104 4.36 -29.45 6.77
C GLY A 104 3.19 -28.50 6.97
N PHE A 105 3.47 -27.22 6.79
CA PHE A 105 2.46 -26.19 6.81
C PHE A 105 1.55 -26.25 5.56
N PRO A 106 0.39 -25.57 5.56
CA PRO A 106 -0.57 -25.60 4.44
C PRO A 106 0.06 -25.33 3.09
N SER A 107 1.06 -24.44 3.01
CA SER A 107 1.78 -24.12 1.77
C SER A 107 2.49 -25.32 1.11
N ILE A 108 2.76 -26.38 1.88
CA ILE A 108 3.34 -27.65 1.43
C ILE A 108 2.25 -28.71 1.23
N THR A 109 1.35 -28.84 2.20
CA THR A 109 0.39 -29.94 2.22
C THR A 109 -0.75 -29.77 1.24
N GLU A 110 -1.17 -28.53 0.92
CA GLU A 110 -2.19 -28.28 -0.11
C GLU A 110 -1.76 -28.72 -1.51
N PRO A 111 -0.56 -28.34 -2.03
CA PRO A 111 -0.04 -28.89 -3.28
C PRO A 111 0.15 -30.42 -3.25
N ALA A 112 0.57 -30.98 -2.08
CA ALA A 112 0.73 -32.41 -1.91
C ALA A 112 -0.60 -33.16 -2.00
N HIS A 113 -1.65 -32.68 -1.33
CA HIS A 113 -2.99 -33.24 -1.44
C HIS A 113 -3.52 -33.22 -2.87
N THR A 114 -3.33 -32.09 -3.56
CA THR A 114 -3.70 -31.94 -4.97
C THR A 114 -2.99 -32.98 -5.83
N LEU A 115 -1.68 -33.11 -5.67
CA LEU A 115 -0.87 -34.06 -6.41
C LEU A 115 -1.29 -35.53 -6.16
N CYS A 116 -1.44 -35.90 -4.88
CA CYS A 116 -1.82 -37.26 -4.50
C CYS A 116 -3.21 -37.59 -5.01
N SER A 117 -4.15 -36.66 -4.96
CA SER A 117 -5.49 -36.85 -5.53
C SER A 117 -5.47 -37.04 -7.05
N LEU A 118 -4.68 -36.28 -7.78
CA LEU A 118 -4.55 -36.37 -9.24
C LEU A 118 -3.89 -37.68 -9.72
N LEU A 119 -2.89 -38.12 -8.96
CA LEU A 119 -2.09 -39.31 -9.33
C LEU A 119 -2.57 -40.62 -8.64
N ASN A 120 -3.61 -40.53 -7.81
CA ASN A 120 -4.10 -41.63 -6.97
C ASN A 120 -2.98 -42.24 -6.10
N PHE A 121 -2.16 -41.40 -5.50
CA PHE A 121 -1.17 -41.83 -4.53
C PHE A 121 -1.82 -41.95 -3.15
N ASP A 122 -1.63 -43.10 -2.51
CA ASP A 122 -2.03 -43.33 -1.12
C ASP A 122 -0.83 -42.99 -0.21
N LEU A 123 -0.83 -41.77 0.32
CA LEU A 123 0.27 -41.25 1.13
C LEU A 123 -0.27 -40.43 2.30
N ASP A 124 0.31 -40.65 3.47
CA ASP A 124 -0.01 -39.85 4.65
C ASP A 124 0.50 -38.42 4.51
N ILE A 125 -0.44 -37.45 4.48
CA ILE A 125 -0.14 -36.02 4.45
C ILE A 125 -0.70 -35.39 5.72
N LEU A 126 0.18 -34.82 6.53
CA LEU A 126 -0.11 -34.27 7.85
C LEU A 126 0.17 -32.77 7.86
N THR A 127 -0.90 -31.99 7.92
CA THR A 127 -0.82 -30.52 7.99
C THR A 127 -0.60 -30.09 9.44
N VAL A 128 0.38 -29.23 9.67
CA VAL A 128 0.75 -28.65 10.97
C VAL A 128 0.68 -27.12 10.88
N ARG A 129 0.42 -26.46 12.01
CA ARG A 129 0.27 -24.99 12.08
C ARG A 129 1.25 -24.32 13.03
N SER A 130 2.00 -25.10 13.82
CA SER A 130 3.01 -24.58 14.76
C SER A 130 4.16 -25.58 14.90
N ALA A 131 5.32 -25.10 15.37
CA ALA A 131 6.48 -25.95 15.66
C ALA A 131 6.21 -26.99 16.75
N GLU A 132 5.32 -26.69 17.71
CA GLU A 132 4.90 -27.60 18.74
C GLU A 132 4.09 -28.78 18.16
N GLU A 133 3.15 -28.45 17.25
CA GLU A 133 2.35 -29.45 16.55
C GLU A 133 3.20 -30.35 15.65
N VAL A 134 4.28 -29.80 15.04
CA VAL A 134 5.27 -30.58 14.29
C VAL A 134 5.89 -31.67 15.18
N ARG A 135 6.37 -31.29 16.37
CA ARG A 135 7.02 -32.26 17.29
C ARG A 135 6.08 -33.39 17.68
N HIS A 136 4.87 -33.07 18.07
CA HIS A 136 3.85 -34.06 18.44
C HIS A 136 3.49 -34.98 17.25
N THR A 137 3.36 -34.42 16.06
CA THR A 137 3.04 -35.17 14.83
C THR A 137 4.17 -36.14 14.48
N LEU A 138 5.43 -35.70 14.59
CA LEU A 138 6.59 -36.57 14.35
C LEU A 138 6.71 -37.67 15.39
N GLU A 139 6.40 -37.44 16.68
CA GLU A 139 6.33 -38.47 17.71
C GLU A 139 5.32 -39.57 17.35
N ARG A 140 4.15 -39.21 16.91
CA ARG A 140 3.13 -40.17 16.44
C ARG A 140 3.61 -40.98 15.25
N LEU A 141 4.22 -40.34 14.25
CA LEU A 141 4.78 -41.02 13.07
C LEU A 141 5.88 -42.01 13.47
N LYS A 142 6.75 -41.62 14.40
CA LYS A 142 7.83 -42.51 14.92
C LYS A 142 7.27 -43.75 15.57
N GLN A 143 6.20 -43.63 16.36
CA GLN A 143 5.47 -44.74 16.95
C GLN A 143 4.79 -45.63 15.89
N GLY A 144 4.35 -45.01 14.78
CA GLY A 144 3.79 -45.70 13.61
C GLY A 144 4.81 -46.37 12.71
N GLY A 145 6.10 -46.34 13.06
CA GLY A 145 7.18 -46.99 12.30
C GLY A 145 7.75 -46.16 11.14
N TYR A 146 7.33 -44.91 10.97
CA TYR A 146 7.87 -44.01 9.95
C TYR A 146 9.30 -43.60 10.36
N ARG A 147 10.21 -43.64 9.42
CA ARG A 147 11.60 -43.18 9.59
C ARG A 147 11.97 -42.02 8.71
N MET A 148 11.15 -41.75 7.67
CA MET A 148 11.37 -40.72 6.69
C MET A 148 10.18 -39.78 6.57
N VAL A 149 10.46 -38.49 6.40
CA VAL A 149 9.46 -37.47 6.13
C VAL A 149 9.93 -36.55 5.00
N VAL A 150 8.96 -36.12 4.19
CA VAL A 150 9.12 -35.06 3.19
C VAL A 150 8.46 -33.80 3.75
N CYS A 151 9.15 -32.65 3.83
CA CYS A 151 8.71 -31.58 4.67
C CYS A 151 9.25 -30.19 4.27
N ASP A 152 8.73 -29.16 4.95
CA ASP A 152 9.27 -27.79 4.92
C ASP A 152 10.51 -27.63 5.83
N MET A 153 11.10 -26.42 5.84
CA MET A 153 12.32 -26.13 6.60
C MET A 153 12.13 -26.27 8.12
N VAL A 154 11.03 -25.78 8.67
CA VAL A 154 10.75 -25.86 10.12
C VAL A 154 10.62 -27.32 10.54
N THR A 155 9.80 -28.07 9.81
CA THR A 155 9.61 -29.51 10.05
C THR A 155 10.91 -30.30 9.82
N HIS A 156 11.68 -29.93 8.79
CA HIS A 156 12.97 -30.55 8.50
C HIS A 156 13.96 -30.46 9.67
N THR A 157 14.11 -29.27 10.25
CA THR A 157 15.00 -29.05 11.41
C THR A 157 14.60 -29.94 12.59
N ILE A 158 13.31 -29.91 12.97
CA ILE A 158 12.80 -30.69 14.08
C ILE A 158 12.89 -32.20 13.80
N ALA A 159 12.57 -32.63 12.57
CA ALA A 159 12.64 -34.03 12.18
C ALA A 159 14.06 -34.59 12.27
N ARG A 160 15.06 -33.82 11.85
CA ARG A 160 16.47 -34.20 11.97
C ARG A 160 16.92 -34.31 13.42
N GLU A 161 16.50 -33.36 14.29
CA GLU A 161 16.75 -33.44 15.74
C GLU A 161 16.16 -34.72 16.38
N MET A 162 14.98 -35.14 15.89
CA MET A 162 14.29 -36.34 16.37
C MET A 162 14.76 -37.63 15.73
N GLY A 163 15.76 -37.57 14.83
CA GLY A 163 16.39 -38.73 14.18
C GLY A 163 15.61 -39.32 13.00
N PHE A 164 14.81 -38.50 12.33
CA PHE A 164 14.21 -38.86 11.05
C PHE A 164 15.17 -38.59 9.88
N ASP A 165 15.04 -39.39 8.83
CA ASP A 165 15.52 -39.02 7.52
C ASP A 165 14.51 -38.00 6.92
N ALA A 166 14.95 -36.77 6.73
CA ALA A 166 14.10 -35.69 6.31
C ALA A 166 14.51 -35.16 4.94
N PHE A 167 13.56 -35.15 4.00
CA PHE A 167 13.72 -34.55 2.69
C PHE A 167 13.02 -33.19 2.67
N LEU A 168 13.81 -32.14 2.49
CA LEU A 168 13.32 -30.77 2.37
C LEU A 168 12.72 -30.55 0.98
N ILE A 169 11.48 -30.06 0.91
CA ILE A 169 10.88 -29.57 -0.34
C ILE A 169 11.49 -28.20 -0.63
N THR A 170 12.29 -28.14 -1.69
CA THR A 170 12.89 -26.88 -2.18
C THR A 170 12.16 -26.40 -3.41
N SER A 171 12.12 -25.07 -3.59
CA SER A 171 11.59 -24.48 -4.82
C SER A 171 12.53 -24.78 -6.00
N GLY A 172 11.95 -25.32 -7.06
CA GLY A 172 12.67 -25.55 -8.30
C GLY A 172 12.75 -24.32 -9.18
N ILE A 173 13.41 -24.48 -10.32
CA ILE A 173 13.62 -23.38 -11.29
C ILE A 173 12.29 -22.83 -11.81
N GLU A 174 11.26 -23.67 -11.94
CA GLU A 174 9.95 -23.29 -12.42
C GLU A 174 9.24 -22.35 -11.45
N SER A 175 9.34 -22.61 -10.14
CA SER A 175 8.80 -21.76 -9.10
C SER A 175 9.51 -20.42 -9.03
N LEU A 176 10.82 -20.41 -9.26
CA LEU A 176 11.63 -19.19 -9.32
C LEU A 176 11.30 -18.35 -10.56
N HIS A 177 11.16 -18.97 -11.74
CA HIS A 177 10.72 -18.26 -12.94
C HIS A 177 9.33 -17.65 -12.75
N SER A 178 8.39 -18.41 -12.18
CA SER A 178 7.05 -17.91 -11.89
C SER A 178 7.09 -16.69 -10.94
N ALA A 179 7.96 -16.71 -9.93
CA ALA A 179 8.12 -15.58 -9.01
C ALA A 179 8.76 -14.37 -9.70
N ILE A 180 9.74 -14.55 -10.58
CA ILE A 180 10.35 -13.46 -11.37
C ILE A 180 9.32 -12.86 -12.33
N ASP A 181 8.53 -13.69 -13.05
CA ASP A 181 7.46 -13.22 -13.92
C ASP A 181 6.42 -12.39 -13.16
N GLN A 182 6.01 -12.86 -11.98
CA GLN A 182 5.11 -12.11 -11.11
C GLN A 182 5.72 -10.78 -10.67
N ALA A 183 7.00 -10.77 -10.28
CA ALA A 183 7.70 -9.57 -9.86
C ALA A 183 7.77 -8.53 -11.00
N VAL A 184 8.11 -8.95 -12.20
CA VAL A 184 8.15 -8.08 -13.40
C VAL A 184 6.75 -7.50 -13.68
N ASN A 185 5.72 -8.33 -13.67
CA ASN A 185 4.35 -7.88 -13.87
C ASN A 185 3.91 -6.85 -12.82
N ILE A 186 4.10 -7.17 -11.54
CA ILE A 186 3.75 -6.27 -10.42
C ILE A 186 4.53 -4.97 -10.51
N SER A 187 5.84 -5.02 -10.79
CA SER A 187 6.68 -3.83 -10.93
C SER A 187 6.23 -2.93 -12.08
N THR A 188 5.84 -3.52 -13.19
CA THR A 188 5.31 -2.78 -14.35
C THR A 188 4.01 -2.05 -14.00
N TRP A 189 3.05 -2.74 -13.37
CA TRP A 189 1.78 -2.16 -12.93
C TRP A 189 1.98 -1.07 -11.87
N PHE A 190 2.85 -1.34 -10.89
CA PHE A 190 3.14 -0.38 -9.82
C PHE A 190 3.86 0.85 -10.36
N GLY A 191 4.78 0.66 -11.33
CA GLY A 191 5.46 1.74 -12.01
C GLY A 191 4.51 2.63 -12.80
N GLN A 192 3.55 2.06 -13.52
CA GLN A 192 2.51 2.81 -14.25
C GLN A 192 1.65 3.64 -13.29
N LEU A 193 1.13 3.01 -12.22
CA LEU A 193 0.33 3.71 -11.21
C LEU A 193 1.12 4.85 -10.53
N ARG A 194 2.40 4.64 -10.29
CA ARG A 194 3.27 5.67 -9.70
C ARG A 194 3.48 6.84 -10.68
N GLN A 195 3.70 6.55 -11.96
CA GLN A 195 3.84 7.59 -12.99
C GLN A 195 2.54 8.39 -13.17
N GLU A 196 1.38 7.73 -13.21
CA GLU A 196 0.09 8.40 -13.28
C GLU A 196 -0.15 9.29 -12.05
N ASN A 197 0.18 8.81 -10.84
CA ASN A 197 0.09 9.62 -9.63
C ASN A 197 1.02 10.84 -9.65
N LEU A 198 2.26 10.67 -10.11
CA LEU A 198 3.21 11.79 -10.25
C LEU A 198 2.72 12.80 -11.30
N PHE A 199 2.18 12.33 -12.40
CA PHE A 199 1.61 13.18 -13.44
C PHE A 199 0.40 13.98 -12.92
N LEU A 200 -0.55 13.34 -12.25
CA LEU A 200 -1.70 14.02 -11.63
C LEU A 200 -1.26 15.05 -10.57
N ARG A 201 -0.25 14.71 -9.77
CA ARG A 201 0.33 15.65 -8.80
C ARG A 201 0.99 16.85 -9.47
N SER A 202 1.72 16.66 -10.56
CA SER A 202 2.37 17.76 -11.29
C SER A 202 1.32 18.72 -11.88
N ILE A 203 0.26 18.20 -12.49
CA ILE A 203 -0.83 19.04 -13.03
C ILE A 203 -1.47 19.88 -11.92
N THR A 204 -1.79 19.25 -10.77
CA THR A 204 -2.42 19.98 -9.65
C THR A 204 -1.50 21.05 -9.05
N GLN A 205 -0.19 20.84 -9.10
CA GLN A 205 0.81 21.82 -8.61
C GLN A 205 1.02 22.99 -9.59
N GLU A 206 1.11 22.70 -10.90
CA GLU A 206 1.34 23.74 -11.91
C GLU A 206 0.15 24.69 -12.07
N GLN A 207 -1.07 24.24 -11.89
CA GLN A 207 -2.26 25.10 -11.92
C GLN A 207 -2.41 26.02 -10.69
N GLY A 208 -1.45 26.00 -9.77
CA GLY A 208 -1.48 26.80 -8.53
C GLY A 208 -2.59 26.42 -7.56
N GLY A 209 -3.32 25.36 -7.85
CA GLY A 209 -4.38 24.83 -7.01
C GLY A 209 -3.80 24.00 -5.86
N ARG A 210 -4.19 24.35 -4.64
CA ARG A 210 -3.85 23.59 -3.42
C ARG A 210 -5.02 22.68 -3.10
N VAL A 211 -4.74 21.38 -2.99
CA VAL A 211 -5.74 20.35 -2.70
C VAL A 211 -5.54 19.81 -1.30
N VAL A 212 -6.61 19.81 -0.53
CA VAL A 212 -6.66 19.20 0.80
C VAL A 212 -7.83 18.22 0.83
N VAL A 213 -7.60 17.02 1.32
CA VAL A 213 -8.66 16.02 1.55
C VAL A 213 -8.66 15.67 3.03
N MET A 214 -9.83 15.73 3.65
CA MET A 214 -10.01 15.44 5.06
C MET A 214 -10.98 14.27 5.27
N GLU A 215 -10.71 13.50 6.32
CA GLU A 215 -11.64 12.48 6.82
C GLU A 215 -12.83 13.15 7.55
N PRO A 216 -13.93 12.42 7.79
CA PRO A 216 -15.10 12.96 8.50
C PRO A 216 -14.81 13.44 9.93
N ASP A 217 -13.78 12.93 10.57
CA ASP A 217 -13.32 13.35 11.90
C ASP A 217 -12.48 14.64 11.88
N GLY A 218 -12.18 15.18 10.68
CA GLY A 218 -11.36 16.36 10.49
C GLY A 218 -9.86 16.08 10.45
N SER A 219 -9.44 14.83 10.48
CA SER A 219 -8.04 14.46 10.22
C SER A 219 -7.68 14.62 8.75
N LEU A 220 -6.39 14.82 8.50
CA LEU A 220 -5.87 15.05 7.14
C LEU A 220 -5.63 13.70 6.44
N PHE A 221 -6.34 13.43 5.36
CA PHE A 221 -6.10 12.27 4.50
C PHE A 221 -5.03 12.55 3.43
N TYR A 222 -5.10 13.72 2.78
CA TYR A 222 -4.17 14.09 1.71
C TYR A 222 -4.02 15.61 1.63
N ASN A 223 -2.82 16.07 1.31
CA ASN A 223 -2.59 17.44 0.86
C ASN A 223 -1.43 17.50 -0.14
N ASN A 224 -1.48 18.44 -1.07
CA ASN A 224 -0.37 18.74 -1.98
C ASN A 224 0.43 19.99 -1.58
N MET A 225 0.17 20.57 -0.40
CA MET A 225 0.92 21.69 0.17
C MET A 225 2.09 21.16 0.98
N LYS A 226 3.23 21.90 0.99
CA LYS A 226 4.37 21.53 1.85
C LYS A 226 3.99 21.56 3.33
N ASP A 227 3.27 22.62 3.74
CA ASP A 227 2.78 22.79 5.10
C ASP A 227 1.38 23.41 5.08
N ILE A 228 0.45 22.87 5.83
CA ILE A 228 -0.86 23.47 6.10
C ILE A 228 -0.72 24.25 7.41
N SER A 229 -1.03 25.55 7.39
CA SER A 229 -1.03 26.31 8.63
C SER A 229 -2.13 25.79 9.58
N PRO A 230 -1.88 25.84 10.91
CA PRO A 230 -2.89 25.43 11.89
C PRO A 230 -4.21 26.22 11.75
N ASP A 231 -4.13 27.48 11.34
CA ASP A 231 -5.30 28.33 11.16
C ASP A 231 -6.12 27.95 9.93
N LEU A 232 -5.45 27.64 8.79
CA LEU A 232 -6.14 27.11 7.62
C LEU A 232 -6.78 25.74 7.94
N HIS A 233 -6.05 24.85 8.60
CA HIS A 233 -6.58 23.55 8.99
C HIS A 233 -7.84 23.69 9.86
N ARG A 234 -7.82 24.57 10.87
CA ARG A 234 -8.99 24.86 11.71
C ARG A 234 -10.13 25.45 10.90
N CYS A 235 -9.85 26.36 9.99
CA CYS A 235 -10.86 26.93 9.09
C CYS A 235 -11.54 25.84 8.26
N LEU A 236 -10.79 24.92 7.65
CA LEU A 236 -11.34 23.81 6.88
C LEU A 236 -12.21 22.89 7.75
N GLN A 237 -11.76 22.59 8.97
CA GLN A 237 -12.53 21.76 9.91
C GLN A 237 -13.88 22.38 10.30
N THR A 238 -13.95 23.69 10.48
CA THR A 238 -15.21 24.36 10.83
C THR A 238 -16.26 24.24 9.72
N HIS A 239 -15.84 24.24 8.46
CA HIS A 239 -16.75 24.16 7.31
C HIS A 239 -17.14 22.71 6.94
N LEU A 240 -16.56 21.67 7.52
CA LEU A 240 -16.89 20.27 7.21
C LEU A 240 -18.39 19.96 7.28
N ARG A 241 -19.06 20.51 8.30
CA ARG A 241 -20.49 20.26 8.54
C ARG A 241 -21.41 21.04 7.60
N GLU A 242 -20.91 22.05 6.91
CA GLU A 242 -21.65 22.92 6.03
C GLU A 242 -21.62 22.43 4.57
N ILE A 243 -20.73 21.47 4.25
CA ILE A 243 -20.56 20.96 2.89
C ILE A 243 -21.78 20.10 2.53
N PRO A 244 -22.51 20.46 1.45
CA PRO A 244 -23.67 19.70 1.02
C PRO A 244 -23.23 18.32 0.48
N THR A 245 -24.07 17.32 0.66
CA THR A 245 -23.84 15.97 0.12
C THR A 245 -23.84 15.94 -1.42
N THR A 246 -24.54 16.87 -2.05
CA THR A 246 -24.56 17.06 -3.50
C THR A 246 -24.27 18.53 -3.81
N GLY A 247 -23.27 18.76 -4.68
CA GLY A 247 -22.83 20.11 -5.03
C GLY A 247 -21.52 20.51 -4.33
N SER A 248 -21.26 21.81 -4.25
CA SER A 248 -20.05 22.36 -3.65
C SER A 248 -20.36 23.57 -2.79
N LEU A 249 -19.59 23.73 -1.72
CA LEU A 249 -19.56 24.94 -0.88
C LEU A 249 -18.38 25.79 -1.33
N LYS A 250 -18.59 27.09 -1.51
CA LYS A 250 -17.51 28.04 -1.84
C LYS A 250 -17.40 29.09 -0.74
N PHE A 251 -16.18 29.29 -0.23
CA PHE A 251 -15.88 30.29 0.78
C PHE A 251 -14.49 30.88 0.56
N TYR A 252 -14.14 31.91 1.30
CA TYR A 252 -12.88 32.61 1.19
C TYR A 252 -12.13 32.59 2.51
N TYR A 253 -10.82 32.47 2.41
CA TYR A 253 -9.91 32.49 3.56
C TYR A 253 -8.71 33.39 3.27
N THR A 254 -8.33 34.23 4.22
CA THR A 254 -7.19 35.12 4.07
C THR A 254 -6.06 34.71 5.03
N GLU A 255 -4.89 34.46 4.49
CA GLU A 255 -3.69 34.16 5.25
C GLU A 255 -2.53 35.06 4.83
N ARG A 256 -1.91 35.74 5.78
CA ARG A 256 -0.72 36.61 5.55
C ARG A 256 -0.87 37.51 4.30
N SER A 257 -2.01 38.17 4.17
CA SER A 257 -2.35 39.05 3.05
C SER A 257 -2.56 38.35 1.69
N GLN A 258 -2.66 37.04 1.68
CA GLN A 258 -3.08 36.27 0.52
C GLN A 258 -4.52 35.79 0.70
N LEU A 259 -5.40 36.13 -0.24
CA LEU A 259 -6.76 35.62 -0.29
C LEU A 259 -6.78 34.27 -1.02
N TYR A 260 -7.50 33.31 -0.47
CA TYR A 260 -7.79 32.01 -1.10
C TYR A 260 -9.31 31.89 -1.34
N SER A 261 -9.66 31.53 -2.56
CA SER A 261 -10.98 31.01 -2.87
C SER A 261 -10.97 29.50 -2.66
N ILE A 262 -11.77 29.02 -1.73
CA ILE A 262 -11.85 27.61 -1.37
C ILE A 262 -13.17 27.03 -1.84
N THR A 263 -13.09 25.98 -2.65
CA THR A 263 -14.27 25.20 -3.07
C THR A 263 -14.20 23.84 -2.39
N ALA A 264 -15.25 23.51 -1.64
CA ALA A 264 -15.35 22.27 -0.90
C ALA A 264 -16.47 21.38 -1.47
N GLN A 265 -16.23 20.09 -1.54
CA GLN A 265 -17.21 19.10 -1.98
C GLN A 265 -17.00 17.75 -1.29
N VAL A 266 -18.07 16.96 -1.22
CA VAL A 266 -18.00 15.59 -0.75
C VAL A 266 -17.42 14.70 -1.84
N LEU A 267 -16.46 13.85 -1.45
CA LEU A 267 -15.84 12.85 -2.31
C LEU A 267 -16.12 11.46 -1.73
N LEU A 268 -16.70 10.58 -2.52
CA LEU A 268 -16.91 9.19 -2.14
C LEU A 268 -15.80 8.33 -2.75
N MET A 269 -14.93 7.76 -1.91
CA MET A 269 -13.84 6.89 -2.32
C MET A 269 -13.96 5.56 -1.57
N ASN A 270 -14.07 4.45 -2.31
CA ASN A 270 -14.19 3.11 -1.72
C ASN A 270 -15.28 2.99 -0.64
N ASN A 271 -16.45 3.59 -0.89
CA ASN A 271 -17.55 3.70 0.07
C ASN A 271 -17.24 4.49 1.36
N VAL A 272 -16.13 5.19 1.42
CA VAL A 272 -15.78 6.10 2.52
C VAL A 272 -16.02 7.54 2.05
N GLN A 273 -16.79 8.28 2.83
CA GLN A 273 -17.04 9.70 2.58
C GLN A 273 -15.81 10.50 3.03
N ARG A 274 -15.31 11.38 2.14
CA ARG A 274 -14.23 12.33 2.41
C ARG A 274 -14.62 13.71 1.95
N TYR A 275 -13.88 14.71 2.37
CA TYR A 275 -14.13 16.11 2.04
C TYR A 275 -12.92 16.68 1.29
N LEU A 276 -13.18 17.06 0.03
CA LEU A 276 -12.19 17.67 -0.83
C LEU A 276 -12.31 19.19 -0.75
N PHE A 277 -11.20 19.87 -0.49
CA PHE A 277 -11.04 21.30 -0.54
C PHE A 277 -10.05 21.67 -1.63
N TYR A 278 -10.49 22.50 -2.56
CA TYR A 278 -9.67 23.06 -3.62
C TYR A 278 -9.43 24.54 -3.35
N CYS A 279 -8.22 24.89 -2.95
CA CYS A 279 -7.82 26.21 -2.53
C CYS A 279 -7.05 26.92 -3.67
N VAL A 280 -7.60 27.97 -4.22
CA VAL A 280 -6.98 28.74 -5.29
C VAL A 280 -6.59 30.11 -4.75
N PRO A 281 -5.32 30.54 -4.93
CA PRO A 281 -4.94 31.91 -4.59
C PRO A 281 -5.75 32.90 -5.44
N SER A 282 -6.41 33.82 -4.79
CA SER A 282 -7.17 34.89 -5.41
C SER A 282 -6.43 36.21 -5.20
N ARG A 283 -6.54 37.11 -6.15
CA ARG A 283 -5.97 38.44 -5.97
C ARG A 283 -6.89 39.22 -5.05
N ILE A 284 -6.36 39.71 -3.93
CA ILE A 284 -7.04 40.73 -3.15
C ILE A 284 -7.09 41.97 -4.05
N PRO A 285 -8.26 42.59 -4.27
CA PRO A 285 -8.30 43.84 -5.03
C PRO A 285 -7.37 44.86 -4.36
N LEU A 286 -6.30 45.26 -5.05
CA LEU A 286 -5.31 46.21 -4.52
C LEU A 286 -6.00 47.58 -4.42
N HIS A 287 -6.24 48.00 -3.17
CA HIS A 287 -6.85 49.31 -2.88
C HIS A 287 -5.98 50.50 -3.20
N SER A 288 -4.67 50.31 -3.42
CA SER A 288 -3.71 51.37 -3.50
C SER A 288 -3.70 52.16 -4.84
N SER A 289 -4.38 51.68 -5.85
CA SER A 289 -4.28 52.27 -7.21
C SER A 289 -5.55 52.96 -7.72
N ARG A 290 -6.63 52.97 -6.99
CA ARG A 290 -7.88 53.72 -7.40
C ARG A 290 -8.40 54.51 -6.21
N PRO A 291 -8.32 55.86 -6.24
CA PRO A 291 -8.93 56.68 -5.20
C PRO A 291 -10.44 56.47 -5.20
N GLY A 292 -11.02 56.14 -4.04
CA GLY A 292 -12.43 55.94 -3.83
C GLY A 292 -12.90 54.47 -3.62
N LEU A 293 -12.00 53.49 -3.75
CA LEU A 293 -12.31 52.10 -3.41
C LEU A 293 -11.68 51.70 -2.08
N ARG A 294 -12.51 51.24 -1.14
CA ARG A 294 -12.08 50.71 0.15
C ARG A 294 -12.60 49.26 0.27
N SER A 295 -11.74 48.32 0.59
CA SER A 295 -12.17 46.97 0.94
C SER A 295 -12.54 46.95 2.41
N LEU A 296 -13.62 46.28 2.71
CA LEU A 296 -14.11 46.10 4.04
C LEU A 296 -14.18 44.59 4.30
N ASN A 297 -13.82 44.15 5.48
CA ASN A 297 -14.11 42.80 5.89
C ASN A 297 -15.63 42.67 6.20
N GLN A 298 -16.11 41.44 6.34
CA GLN A 298 -17.54 41.19 6.54
C GLN A 298 -18.10 41.94 7.74
N GLY A 299 -17.38 41.95 8.89
CA GLY A 299 -17.81 42.66 10.08
C GLY A 299 -17.83 44.19 9.91
N GLU A 300 -16.88 44.76 9.15
CA GLU A 300 -16.88 46.18 8.78
C GLU A 300 -18.01 46.51 7.84
N CYS A 301 -18.35 45.62 6.89
CA CYS A 301 -19.53 45.80 6.01
C CYS A 301 -20.82 45.77 6.80
N GLU A 302 -21.00 44.81 7.68
CA GLU A 302 -22.16 44.68 8.58
C GLU A 302 -22.29 45.90 9.51
N TYR A 303 -21.19 46.38 10.10
CA TYR A 303 -21.17 47.55 10.95
C TYR A 303 -21.53 48.83 10.19
N LEU A 304 -20.91 49.05 9.03
CA LEU A 304 -21.19 50.24 8.17
C LEU A 304 -22.60 50.20 7.61
N PHE A 305 -23.12 49.04 7.27
CA PHE A 305 -24.47 48.87 6.79
C PHE A 305 -25.48 49.11 7.92
N SER A 306 -25.27 48.54 9.09
CA SER A 306 -26.12 48.74 10.27
C SER A 306 -26.19 50.19 10.71
N ASN A 307 -25.14 50.96 10.51
CA ASN A 307 -25.07 52.40 10.85
C ASN A 307 -25.31 53.31 9.63
N SER A 308 -25.72 52.77 8.48
CA SER A 308 -26.04 53.56 7.30
C SER A 308 -27.45 54.16 7.38
N PHE A 309 -27.67 55.24 6.65
CA PHE A 309 -29.00 55.91 6.53
C PHE A 309 -30.12 54.94 6.09
N TYR A 310 -29.77 53.90 5.36
CA TYR A 310 -30.70 52.89 4.86
C TYR A 310 -31.22 51.94 5.94
N SER A 311 -30.45 51.67 7.01
CA SER A 311 -30.92 50.87 8.14
C SER A 311 -31.85 51.61 9.11
N LEU A 312 -31.78 52.95 9.08
CA LEU A 312 -32.54 53.82 9.99
C LEU A 312 -33.94 54.22 9.45
N SER A 313 -34.19 54.05 8.16
CA SER A 313 -35.49 54.30 7.57
C SER A 313 -36.36 53.04 7.62
N GLY A 314 -37.19 52.91 8.61
CA GLY A 314 -38.02 51.75 8.93
C GLY A 314 -39.07 51.30 7.90
N ALA A 315 -38.87 51.65 6.59
CA ALA A 315 -39.72 51.23 5.48
C ALA A 315 -39.10 50.11 4.59
N MET A 316 -37.92 49.56 4.97
CA MET A 316 -37.14 48.68 4.08
C MET A 316 -36.82 47.28 4.64
N GLY A 317 -37.55 46.80 5.63
CA GLY A 317 -37.29 45.48 6.23
C GLY A 317 -37.33 44.26 5.29
N THR A 318 -37.88 44.42 4.10
CA THR A 318 -37.87 43.39 3.02
C THR A 318 -36.74 43.56 2.03
N GLN A 319 -36.25 44.82 1.82
CA GLN A 319 -35.10 45.05 0.93
C GLN A 319 -33.74 44.79 1.62
N ASP A 320 -33.67 44.87 2.94
CA ASP A 320 -32.48 44.55 3.69
C ASP A 320 -32.04 43.08 3.54
N ALA A 321 -33.01 42.17 3.40
CA ALA A 321 -32.72 40.75 3.14
C ALA A 321 -32.17 40.52 1.71
N GLU A 322 -32.69 41.25 0.72
CA GLU A 322 -32.22 41.17 -0.67
C GLU A 322 -30.86 41.85 -0.85
N ILE A 323 -30.59 42.96 -0.18
CA ILE A 323 -29.31 43.65 -0.23
C ILE A 323 -28.26 42.85 0.48
N ASN A 324 -28.54 42.21 1.61
CA ASN A 324 -27.64 41.31 2.28
C ASN A 324 -27.35 40.03 1.44
N ALA A 325 -28.36 39.51 0.75
CA ALA A 325 -28.18 38.43 -0.20
C ALA A 325 -27.31 38.86 -1.43
N LEU A 326 -27.50 40.07 -1.94
CA LEU A 326 -26.70 40.65 -3.03
C LEU A 326 -25.27 41.02 -2.60
N ALA A 327 -25.07 41.46 -1.37
CA ALA A 327 -23.73 41.70 -0.80
C ALA A 327 -22.96 40.40 -0.62
N ALA A 328 -23.62 39.31 -0.22
CA ALA A 328 -23.05 37.99 -0.14
C ALA A 328 -22.69 37.36 -1.51
N VAL A 329 -23.43 37.73 -2.57
CA VAL A 329 -23.21 37.26 -3.95
C VAL A 329 -22.19 38.10 -4.72
N ARG A 330 -21.90 39.35 -4.31
CA ARG A 330 -20.97 40.26 -4.96
C ARG A 330 -19.59 40.38 -4.33
N GLN A 331 -19.13 39.40 -3.58
CA GLN A 331 -17.70 39.28 -3.31
C GLN A 331 -17.05 38.54 -4.49
N PRO A 332 -16.14 39.21 -5.22
CA PRO A 332 -15.46 38.62 -6.36
C PRO A 332 -14.54 37.47 -5.98
#